data_0c12622087568ed56a7dd9d8346755d9
#
_entry.id   0c12622087568ed56a7dd9d8346755d9
#
_cell.length_a   1.000
_cell.length_b   1.000
_cell.length_c   1.000
_cell.angle_alpha   90.00
_cell.angle_beta   90.00
_cell.angle_gamma   90.00
#
_symmetry.space_group_name_H-M   'P 1'
#
loop_
_entity.id
_entity.type
_entity.pdbx_description
1 polymer ?
#
loop_
_entity_poly.entity_id
_entity_poly.type
_entity_poly.pdbx_seq_one_letter_code
_entity_poly.pdbx_strand_id
1 'polypeptide(L)'
;MSEHILKIVPLGGVGQIGKNMMVLEYDEQLLIVDCGLMFPESDMPGIDIVIPDMAYVYERRDQVRAIIVTHGHEDHIGGLPYLLQQVHAPLYATRLTRGLIEVKLREHGLLKQATLHTVSPEDRDARLDLDPFQVEFFRVCHSVPDGVGLAITTPVGLVVHTADFKFDQTPVDGRLTDFAKLAQLGERGVHVLLSDSTNAETEGLTPSERVVGETFDRIFSRAAGRIIVATFASNISRVQQVIDAAHKYGRRVGIVGRSMVNNVKMAAELGYLDVWSDDLLTAGEMNSLPPDEVAIACTGSQGEPTSALVRMAMGEHRQINIRPGDTVIVSATPIPGNEEFVNRTVNNLFRAGAQVYYHELAQVHVSGHASREEHKLLLNMLRPRFFVPIHGDYRHLVLHARMAEEVGIPPEDIFVIESGQVLEFGPDWGRINGQVTEGHVLVDGLGVGDVGAVVLRDRHLLSRDGFVVVVLAVDADDGQVLEGPYIITRGFVYIRESEDLIAQASQHILDAVQHGGPRSARRPG
;
A
#
# COMPACT_ATOMS: atom_id res chain seq x y z
N MET A 1 4.95 -41.72 12.68
CA MET A 1 4.05 -41.17 11.68
C MET A 1 4.32 -39.68 11.69
N SER A 2 4.79 -39.12 10.58
CA SER A 2 4.91 -37.65 10.47
C SER A 2 3.52 -37.07 10.71
N GLU A 3 3.37 -36.24 11.73
CA GLU A 3 2.12 -35.52 11.93
C GLU A 3 1.89 -34.63 10.69
N HIS A 4 0.74 -34.79 10.05
CA HIS A 4 0.32 -33.94 8.95
C HIS A 4 -0.03 -32.55 9.52
N ILE A 5 0.93 -31.63 9.48
CA ILE A 5 0.80 -30.28 10.04
C ILE A 5 0.84 -29.26 8.91
N LEU A 6 -0.20 -28.45 8.81
CA LEU A 6 -0.21 -27.24 7.99
C LEU A 6 0.25 -26.06 8.86
N LYS A 7 1.28 -25.35 8.42
CA LYS A 7 1.67 -24.09 9.05
C LYS A 7 1.19 -22.92 8.21
N ILE A 8 0.70 -21.88 8.87
CA ILE A 8 0.34 -20.60 8.27
C ILE A 8 1.15 -19.52 8.97
N VAL A 9 1.95 -18.79 8.20
CA VAL A 9 2.94 -17.83 8.71
C VAL A 9 2.73 -16.49 8.02
N PRO A 10 2.10 -15.52 8.67
CA PRO A 10 2.03 -14.15 8.16
C PRO A 10 3.40 -13.46 8.35
N LEU A 11 3.99 -12.97 7.28
CA LEU A 11 5.19 -12.14 7.31
C LEU A 11 4.88 -10.65 7.29
N GLY A 12 3.61 -10.29 7.05
CA GLY A 12 3.09 -8.94 7.08
C GLY A 12 1.57 -8.90 6.89
N GLY A 13 0.95 -7.74 7.12
CA GLY A 13 -0.49 -7.53 6.95
C GLY A 13 -1.36 -8.03 8.09
N VAL A 14 -0.79 -8.44 9.22
CA VAL A 14 -1.53 -8.92 10.40
C VAL A 14 -1.08 -8.15 11.63
N GLY A 15 -2.01 -7.47 12.29
CA GLY A 15 -1.74 -6.50 13.35
C GLY A 15 -1.28 -5.13 12.83
N GLN A 16 -1.21 -4.96 11.53
CA GLN A 16 -0.81 -3.74 10.82
C GLN A 16 -1.46 -3.69 9.43
N ILE A 17 -1.56 -2.51 8.83
CA ILE A 17 -2.03 -2.33 7.44
C ILE A 17 -0.82 -2.23 6.51
N GLY A 18 -0.84 -3.01 5.43
CA GLY A 18 0.22 -3.05 4.43
C GLY A 18 1.19 -4.22 4.58
N LYS A 19 2.14 -4.36 3.67
CA LYS A 19 3.13 -5.46 3.60
C LYS A 19 2.49 -6.85 3.58
N ASN A 20 1.30 -7.01 3.02
CA ASN A 20 0.61 -8.30 3.03
C ASN A 20 1.47 -9.39 2.42
N MET A 21 1.79 -10.39 3.21
CA MET A 21 2.52 -11.58 2.78
C MET A 21 2.20 -12.73 3.71
N MET A 22 1.57 -13.78 3.17
CA MET A 22 1.21 -15.00 3.89
C MET A 22 1.93 -16.19 3.30
N VAL A 23 2.49 -17.04 4.15
CA VAL A 23 3.11 -18.30 3.75
C VAL A 23 2.32 -19.46 4.31
N LEU A 24 1.89 -20.38 3.45
CA LEU A 24 1.38 -21.69 3.84
C LEU A 24 2.51 -22.70 3.63
N GLU A 25 2.83 -23.47 4.66
CA GLU A 25 3.86 -24.53 4.61
C GLU A 25 3.24 -25.87 4.96
N TYR A 26 3.48 -26.86 4.12
CA TYR A 26 3.17 -28.25 4.40
C TYR A 26 4.28 -29.15 3.85
N ASP A 27 4.81 -30.03 4.70
CA ASP A 27 5.91 -30.96 4.35
C ASP A 27 7.08 -30.20 3.65
N GLU A 28 7.52 -29.11 4.27
CA GLU A 28 8.59 -28.21 3.78
C GLU A 28 8.30 -27.53 2.43
N GLN A 29 7.14 -27.71 1.83
CA GLN A 29 6.75 -27.00 0.61
C GLN A 29 5.98 -25.74 0.97
N LEU A 30 6.31 -24.63 0.29
CA LEU A 30 5.77 -23.31 0.57
C LEU A 30 4.88 -22.81 -0.56
N LEU A 31 3.73 -22.27 -0.19
CA LEU A 31 2.88 -21.46 -1.05
C LEU A 31 2.83 -20.04 -0.49
N ILE A 32 3.18 -19.05 -1.30
CA ILE A 32 3.16 -17.64 -0.91
C ILE A 32 1.90 -16.99 -1.45
N VAL A 33 1.16 -16.28 -0.60
CA VAL A 33 0.01 -15.45 -0.99
C VAL A 33 0.38 -14.00 -0.75
N ASP A 34 0.43 -13.22 -1.83
CA ASP A 34 0.83 -11.82 -1.90
C ASP A 34 2.28 -11.54 -1.46
N CYS A 35 2.78 -10.38 -1.80
CA CYS A 35 4.03 -9.81 -1.31
C CYS A 35 3.96 -8.29 -1.51
N GLY A 36 3.44 -7.62 -0.51
CA GLY A 36 3.13 -6.20 -0.55
C GLY A 36 4.21 -5.30 0.02
N LEU A 37 3.95 -4.01 -0.06
CA LEU A 37 4.69 -2.97 0.65
C LEU A 37 3.78 -2.22 1.64
N MET A 38 4.40 -1.44 2.51
CA MET A 38 3.76 -0.43 3.35
C MET A 38 4.44 0.91 3.08
N PHE A 39 3.69 2.00 3.11
CA PHE A 39 4.26 3.34 3.11
C PHE A 39 4.90 3.65 4.45
N PRO A 40 6.02 4.41 4.49
CA PRO A 40 6.71 4.71 5.74
C PRO A 40 5.85 5.59 6.64
N GLU A 41 5.93 5.36 7.94
CA GLU A 41 5.29 6.19 8.97
C GLU A 41 6.08 7.50 9.19
N SER A 42 5.49 8.43 9.93
CA SER A 42 6.07 9.76 10.19
C SER A 42 7.40 9.72 10.96
N ASP A 43 7.66 8.65 11.68
CA ASP A 43 8.90 8.40 12.43
C ASP A 43 10.00 7.73 11.58
N MET A 44 9.76 7.49 10.28
CA MET A 44 10.69 6.89 9.32
C MET A 44 11.24 7.91 8.30
N PRO A 45 11.93 8.98 8.72
CA PRO A 45 12.35 10.04 7.80
C PRO A 45 13.33 9.53 6.74
N GLY A 46 13.03 9.86 5.47
CA GLY A 46 13.86 9.50 4.31
C GLY A 46 13.77 8.05 3.87
N ILE A 47 12.77 7.31 4.33
CA ILE A 47 12.43 5.99 3.82
C ILE A 47 11.37 6.15 2.72
N ASP A 48 11.56 5.44 1.60
CA ASP A 48 10.62 5.47 0.48
C ASP A 48 9.47 4.48 0.67
N ILE A 49 9.79 3.24 1.06
CA ILE A 49 8.84 2.16 1.30
C ILE A 49 9.36 1.19 2.36
N VAL A 50 8.45 0.40 2.91
CA VAL A 50 8.75 -0.68 3.86
C VAL A 50 8.23 -1.99 3.27
N ILE A 51 9.04 -3.04 3.30
CA ILE A 51 8.67 -4.39 2.86
C ILE A 51 8.77 -5.39 4.02
N PRO A 52 8.08 -6.54 3.95
CA PRO A 52 8.22 -7.58 4.97
C PRO A 52 9.64 -8.13 5.06
N ASP A 53 10.05 -8.58 6.24
CA ASP A 53 11.24 -9.42 6.36
C ASP A 53 10.95 -10.79 5.73
N MET A 54 11.68 -11.11 4.69
CA MET A 54 11.50 -12.33 3.90
C MET A 54 12.52 -13.43 4.24
N ALA A 55 13.27 -13.30 5.34
CA ALA A 55 14.31 -14.25 5.72
C ALA A 55 13.77 -15.69 5.78
N TYR A 56 12.56 -15.87 6.35
CA TYR A 56 11.88 -17.18 6.41
C TYR A 56 11.74 -17.85 5.04
N VAL A 57 11.40 -17.07 4.02
CA VAL A 57 11.24 -17.54 2.64
C VAL A 57 12.59 -17.72 1.95
N TYR A 58 13.52 -16.79 2.15
CA TYR A 58 14.85 -16.85 1.51
C TYR A 58 15.65 -18.08 1.92
N GLU A 59 15.55 -18.49 3.21
CA GLU A 59 16.16 -19.72 3.71
C GLU A 59 15.58 -20.99 3.07
N ARG A 60 14.34 -20.92 2.55
CA ARG A 60 13.55 -22.02 1.97
C ARG A 60 13.17 -21.79 0.52
N ARG A 61 13.90 -20.91 -0.19
CA ARG A 61 13.54 -20.43 -1.55
C ARG A 61 13.34 -21.55 -2.56
N ASP A 62 14.09 -22.63 -2.44
CA ASP A 62 14.02 -23.79 -3.35
C ASP A 62 12.76 -24.67 -3.09
N GLN A 63 12.07 -24.43 -2.00
CA GLN A 63 10.85 -25.12 -1.56
C GLN A 63 9.57 -24.33 -1.94
N VAL A 64 9.71 -23.12 -2.51
CA VAL A 64 8.57 -22.31 -2.93
C VAL A 64 7.97 -22.89 -4.19
N ARG A 65 6.73 -23.39 -4.08
CA ARG A 65 5.98 -23.98 -5.19
C ARG A 65 5.39 -22.95 -6.12
N ALA A 66 4.84 -21.89 -5.53
CA ALA A 66 4.27 -20.77 -6.28
C ALA A 66 4.12 -19.53 -5.41
N ILE A 67 3.96 -18.40 -6.08
CA ILE A 67 3.50 -17.13 -5.53
C ILE A 67 2.13 -16.86 -6.16
N ILE A 68 1.10 -16.65 -5.35
CA ILE A 68 -0.24 -16.30 -5.82
C ILE A 68 -0.55 -14.88 -5.38
N VAL A 69 -1.00 -14.05 -6.32
CA VAL A 69 -1.35 -12.66 -6.02
C VAL A 69 -2.85 -12.48 -6.16
N THR A 70 -3.45 -11.97 -5.10
CA THR A 70 -4.90 -11.83 -4.98
C THR A 70 -5.46 -10.67 -5.79
N HIS A 71 -4.80 -9.51 -5.75
CA HIS A 71 -5.18 -8.32 -6.50
C HIS A 71 -4.01 -7.31 -6.61
N GLY A 72 -4.21 -6.21 -7.35
CA GLY A 72 -3.13 -5.33 -7.78
C GLY A 72 -2.87 -4.09 -6.93
N HIS A 73 -3.23 -4.03 -5.66
CA HIS A 73 -2.83 -2.96 -4.75
C HIS A 73 -1.35 -3.09 -4.34
N GLU A 74 -0.74 -1.95 -4.00
CA GLU A 74 0.67 -1.88 -3.63
C GLU A 74 1.02 -2.69 -2.39
N ASP A 75 0.13 -2.74 -1.44
CA ASP A 75 0.27 -3.52 -0.20
C ASP A 75 0.10 -5.04 -0.42
N HIS A 76 -0.15 -5.48 -1.66
CA HIS A 76 -0.18 -6.89 -2.10
C HIS A 76 0.87 -7.21 -3.17
N ILE A 77 1.31 -6.24 -3.99
CA ILE A 77 2.29 -6.48 -5.07
C ILE A 77 3.60 -5.72 -4.92
N GLY A 78 3.65 -4.72 -4.02
CA GLY A 78 4.76 -3.78 -3.95
C GLY A 78 6.09 -4.37 -3.54
N GLY A 79 6.08 -5.48 -2.78
CA GLY A 79 7.27 -6.21 -2.35
C GLY A 79 7.80 -7.23 -3.38
N LEU A 80 7.00 -7.56 -4.41
CA LEU A 80 7.37 -8.55 -5.43
C LEU A 80 8.72 -8.31 -6.11
N PRO A 81 9.11 -7.08 -6.47
CA PRO A 81 10.41 -6.84 -7.07
C PRO A 81 11.58 -7.27 -6.19
N TYR A 82 11.43 -7.19 -4.87
CA TYR A 82 12.45 -7.59 -3.91
C TYR A 82 12.46 -9.11 -3.69
N LEU A 83 11.29 -9.72 -3.58
CA LEU A 83 11.14 -11.18 -3.46
C LEU A 83 11.73 -11.90 -4.68
N LEU A 84 11.37 -11.47 -5.89
CA LEU A 84 11.76 -12.13 -7.14
C LEU A 84 13.25 -11.99 -7.51
N GLN A 85 14.02 -11.19 -6.77
CA GLN A 85 15.49 -11.17 -6.89
C GLN A 85 16.14 -12.43 -6.31
N GLN A 86 15.47 -13.12 -5.40
CA GLN A 86 16.01 -14.29 -4.71
C GLN A 86 15.16 -15.55 -4.85
N VAL A 87 13.87 -15.40 -5.14
CA VAL A 87 12.91 -16.50 -5.27
C VAL A 87 12.47 -16.63 -6.74
N HIS A 88 12.76 -17.77 -7.34
CA HIS A 88 12.47 -18.05 -8.76
C HIS A 88 11.31 -19.05 -8.91
N ALA A 89 10.18 -18.74 -8.27
CA ALA A 89 8.96 -19.54 -8.35
C ALA A 89 7.99 -18.95 -9.39
N PRO A 90 7.08 -19.78 -9.96
CA PRO A 90 6.03 -19.28 -10.84
C PRO A 90 5.05 -18.39 -10.06
N LEU A 91 4.63 -17.28 -10.66
CA LEU A 91 3.69 -16.33 -10.12
C LEU A 91 2.37 -16.40 -10.88
N TYR A 92 1.28 -16.50 -10.13
CA TYR A 92 -0.07 -16.61 -10.66
C TYR A 92 -0.90 -15.40 -10.24
N ALA A 93 -1.56 -14.76 -11.17
CA ALA A 93 -2.43 -13.60 -10.93
C ALA A 93 -3.52 -13.52 -12.00
N THR A 94 -4.60 -12.79 -11.71
CA THR A 94 -5.62 -12.46 -12.71
C THR A 94 -5.05 -11.54 -13.79
N ARG A 95 -5.79 -11.34 -14.87
CA ARG A 95 -5.28 -10.63 -16.05
C ARG A 95 -4.90 -9.18 -15.75
N LEU A 96 -5.74 -8.44 -15.02
CA LEU A 96 -5.44 -7.05 -14.63
C LEU A 96 -4.31 -6.99 -13.62
N THR A 97 -4.37 -7.83 -12.58
CA THR A 97 -3.33 -7.90 -11.53
C THR A 97 -1.97 -8.23 -12.14
N ARG A 98 -1.91 -9.20 -13.06
CA ARG A 98 -0.69 -9.52 -13.82
C ARG A 98 -0.18 -8.29 -14.60
N GLY A 99 -1.07 -7.54 -15.26
CA GLY A 99 -0.70 -6.32 -15.97
C GLY A 99 -0.05 -5.27 -15.06
N LEU A 100 -0.60 -5.06 -13.87
CA LEU A 100 -0.02 -4.16 -12.85
C LEU A 100 1.35 -4.66 -12.36
N ILE A 101 1.49 -5.96 -12.13
CA ILE A 101 2.78 -6.59 -11.78
C ILE A 101 3.81 -6.42 -12.92
N GLU A 102 3.41 -6.61 -14.18
CA GLU A 102 4.30 -6.42 -15.32
C GLU A 102 4.81 -4.98 -15.45
N VAL A 103 3.95 -3.98 -15.18
CA VAL A 103 4.36 -2.56 -15.13
C VAL A 103 5.43 -2.37 -14.06
N LYS A 104 5.17 -2.85 -12.84
CA LYS A 104 6.09 -2.76 -11.72
C LYS A 104 7.43 -3.47 -11.97
N LEU A 105 7.41 -4.71 -12.42
CA LEU A 105 8.62 -5.47 -12.71
C LEU A 105 9.43 -4.87 -13.86
N ARG A 106 8.78 -4.22 -14.82
CA ARG A 106 9.47 -3.48 -15.91
C ARG A 106 10.24 -2.27 -15.36
N GLU A 107 9.65 -1.53 -14.41
CA GLU A 107 10.30 -0.40 -13.76
C GLU A 107 11.55 -0.82 -12.97
N HIS A 108 11.54 -2.03 -12.39
CA HIS A 108 12.68 -2.62 -11.67
C HIS A 108 13.63 -3.46 -12.56
N GLY A 109 13.34 -3.58 -13.88
CA GLY A 109 14.18 -4.36 -14.80
C GLY A 109 14.09 -5.89 -14.64
N LEU A 110 13.10 -6.40 -13.90
CA LEU A 110 12.95 -7.81 -13.52
C LEU A 110 11.96 -8.61 -14.38
N LEU A 111 11.20 -7.95 -15.27
CA LEU A 111 10.12 -8.59 -16.03
C LEU A 111 10.58 -9.82 -16.82
N LYS A 112 11.81 -9.81 -17.37
CA LYS A 112 12.35 -10.93 -18.17
C LYS A 112 12.74 -12.15 -17.34
N GLN A 113 12.90 -11.98 -16.03
CA GLN A 113 13.32 -13.03 -15.10
C GLN A 113 12.12 -13.71 -14.43
N ALA A 114 10.97 -13.04 -14.41
CA ALA A 114 9.77 -13.53 -13.76
C ALA A 114 8.98 -14.49 -14.68
N THR A 115 8.50 -15.59 -14.12
CA THR A 115 7.58 -16.54 -14.78
C THR A 115 6.17 -16.21 -14.34
N LEU A 116 5.41 -15.50 -15.20
CA LEU A 116 4.07 -15.01 -14.89
C LEU A 116 2.99 -15.82 -15.61
N HIS A 117 2.02 -16.30 -14.84
CA HIS A 117 0.86 -17.04 -15.36
C HIS A 117 -0.43 -16.24 -15.08
N THR A 118 -1.38 -16.33 -16.01
CA THR A 118 -2.71 -15.75 -15.84
C THR A 118 -3.69 -16.81 -15.36
N VAL A 119 -4.45 -16.48 -14.33
CA VAL A 119 -5.59 -17.27 -13.86
C VAL A 119 -6.90 -16.53 -14.14
N SER A 120 -7.99 -17.28 -14.30
CA SER A 120 -9.32 -16.72 -14.52
C SER A 120 -10.31 -17.25 -13.50
N PRO A 121 -10.93 -16.38 -12.69
CA PRO A 121 -11.99 -16.78 -11.75
C PRO A 121 -13.30 -17.12 -12.46
N GLU A 122 -13.45 -16.84 -13.74
CA GLU A 122 -14.62 -17.23 -14.54
C GLU A 122 -14.66 -18.74 -14.81
N ASP A 123 -13.51 -19.40 -14.85
CA ASP A 123 -13.42 -20.84 -14.96
C ASP A 123 -13.54 -21.49 -13.58
N ARG A 124 -14.78 -21.80 -13.19
CA ARG A 124 -15.10 -22.36 -11.86
C ARG A 124 -14.52 -23.75 -11.60
N ASP A 125 -14.14 -24.45 -12.66
CA ASP A 125 -13.54 -25.78 -12.60
C ASP A 125 -12.01 -25.73 -12.67
N ALA A 126 -11.46 -24.56 -13.00
CA ALA A 126 -10.01 -24.39 -13.05
C ALA A 126 -9.41 -24.59 -11.65
N ARG A 127 -8.46 -25.49 -11.60
CA ARG A 127 -7.66 -25.79 -10.42
C ARG A 127 -6.19 -25.70 -10.76
N LEU A 128 -5.45 -25.14 -9.85
CA LEU A 128 -4.01 -25.08 -9.94
C LEU A 128 -3.42 -26.15 -9.01
N ASP A 129 -2.86 -27.19 -9.61
CA ASP A 129 -2.23 -28.28 -8.87
C ASP A 129 -0.76 -27.93 -8.60
N LEU A 130 -0.42 -27.71 -7.34
CA LEU A 130 0.90 -27.30 -6.87
C LEU A 130 1.46 -28.24 -5.80
N ASP A 131 1.14 -29.51 -5.85
CA ASP A 131 1.49 -30.53 -4.86
C ASP A 131 2.45 -30.04 -3.77
N PRO A 132 2.03 -30.02 -2.48
CA PRO A 132 0.82 -30.63 -1.88
C PRO A 132 -0.42 -29.73 -1.87
N PHE A 133 -0.40 -28.56 -2.49
CA PHE A 133 -1.50 -27.60 -2.52
C PHE A 133 -2.30 -27.74 -3.82
N GLN A 134 -3.62 -27.57 -3.71
CA GLN A 134 -4.50 -27.39 -4.85
C GLN A 134 -5.29 -26.09 -4.66
N VAL A 135 -5.22 -25.16 -5.60
CA VAL A 135 -5.80 -23.83 -5.47
C VAL A 135 -6.91 -23.61 -6.47
N GLU A 136 -8.07 -23.19 -5.97
CA GLU A 136 -9.22 -22.71 -6.72
C GLU A 136 -9.39 -21.21 -6.47
N PHE A 137 -9.87 -20.47 -7.46
CA PHE A 137 -10.06 -19.02 -7.39
C PHE A 137 -11.55 -18.70 -7.39
N PHE A 138 -11.94 -17.69 -6.62
CA PHE A 138 -13.28 -17.12 -6.70
C PHE A 138 -13.21 -15.60 -6.73
N ARG A 139 -14.11 -14.99 -7.50
CA ARG A 139 -14.13 -13.53 -7.62
C ARG A 139 -14.61 -12.88 -6.33
N VAL A 140 -13.95 -11.80 -5.94
CA VAL A 140 -14.37 -10.88 -4.89
C VAL A 140 -14.49 -9.47 -5.45
N CYS A 141 -15.42 -8.67 -4.93
CA CYS A 141 -15.48 -7.24 -5.19
C CYS A 141 -14.53 -6.52 -4.24
N HIS A 142 -13.75 -5.61 -4.79
CA HIS A 142 -12.88 -4.70 -4.06
C HIS A 142 -12.78 -3.37 -4.82
N SER A 143 -11.91 -2.44 -4.38
CA SER A 143 -11.68 -1.16 -5.09
C SER A 143 -10.89 -1.32 -6.40
N VAL A 144 -10.10 -2.39 -6.53
CA VAL A 144 -9.44 -2.79 -7.79
C VAL A 144 -10.25 -3.90 -8.44
N PRO A 145 -10.59 -3.79 -9.74
CA PRO A 145 -11.23 -4.88 -10.46
C PRO A 145 -10.37 -6.15 -10.51
N ASP A 146 -11.03 -7.26 -10.79
CA ASP A 146 -10.37 -8.54 -11.05
C ASP A 146 -9.66 -9.17 -9.81
N GLY A 147 -10.07 -8.76 -8.60
CA GLY A 147 -9.63 -9.36 -7.35
C GLY A 147 -10.18 -10.76 -7.13
N VAL A 148 -9.38 -11.65 -6.51
CA VAL A 148 -9.77 -13.03 -6.23
C VAL A 148 -9.45 -13.44 -4.81
N GLY A 149 -10.40 -14.16 -4.20
CA GLY A 149 -10.15 -14.99 -3.04
C GLY A 149 -9.67 -16.39 -3.46
N LEU A 150 -9.09 -17.11 -2.52
CA LEU A 150 -8.43 -18.40 -2.74
C LEU A 150 -9.10 -19.49 -1.90
N ALA A 151 -9.37 -20.64 -2.53
CA ALA A 151 -9.71 -21.87 -1.82
C ALA A 151 -8.56 -22.88 -2.01
N ILE A 152 -7.79 -23.08 -0.95
CA ILE A 152 -6.54 -23.85 -0.96
C ILE A 152 -6.81 -25.17 -0.26
N THR A 153 -6.93 -26.23 -1.06
CA THR A 153 -7.04 -27.59 -0.51
C THR A 153 -5.65 -28.09 -0.15
N THR A 154 -5.52 -28.57 1.08
CA THR A 154 -4.30 -29.15 1.64
C THR A 154 -4.59 -30.54 2.18
N PRO A 155 -3.59 -31.37 2.48
CA PRO A 155 -3.81 -32.67 3.12
C PRO A 155 -4.45 -32.60 4.51
N VAL A 156 -4.43 -31.43 5.17
CA VAL A 156 -5.06 -31.19 6.49
C VAL A 156 -6.51 -30.76 6.35
N GLY A 157 -6.84 -30.00 5.29
CA GLY A 157 -8.18 -29.50 5.05
C GLY A 157 -8.21 -28.32 4.09
N LEU A 158 -9.39 -27.75 3.91
CA LEU A 158 -9.64 -26.60 3.04
C LEU A 158 -9.34 -25.30 3.78
N VAL A 159 -8.40 -24.52 3.27
CA VAL A 159 -8.13 -23.15 3.70
C VAL A 159 -8.81 -22.19 2.73
N VAL A 160 -9.57 -21.23 3.24
CA VAL A 160 -10.14 -20.13 2.44
C VAL A 160 -9.46 -18.83 2.85
N HIS A 161 -8.88 -18.12 1.87
CA HIS A 161 -8.33 -16.79 2.03
C HIS A 161 -9.20 -15.81 1.23
N THR A 162 -9.82 -14.84 1.91
CA THR A 162 -10.79 -13.94 1.27
C THR A 162 -10.15 -12.98 0.29
N ALA A 163 -8.86 -12.68 0.45
CA ALA A 163 -8.26 -11.43 -0.02
C ALA A 163 -9.01 -10.22 0.55
N ASP A 164 -8.79 -9.04 0.02
CA ASP A 164 -9.56 -7.86 0.34
C ASP A 164 -10.92 -7.91 -0.37
N PHE A 165 -11.99 -7.73 0.36
CA PHE A 165 -13.32 -7.92 -0.21
C PHE A 165 -14.37 -6.99 0.38
N LYS A 166 -15.43 -6.79 -0.39
CA LYS A 166 -16.75 -6.33 0.06
C LYS A 166 -17.85 -7.02 -0.73
N PHE A 167 -19.08 -6.93 -0.28
CA PHE A 167 -20.23 -7.47 -1.00
C PHE A 167 -21.00 -6.36 -1.74
N ASP A 168 -20.36 -5.77 -2.76
CA ASP A 168 -21.02 -4.78 -3.61
C ASP A 168 -22.09 -5.45 -4.49
N GLN A 169 -23.36 -5.06 -4.29
CA GLN A 169 -24.50 -5.63 -5.02
C GLN A 169 -24.70 -4.95 -6.39
N THR A 170 -24.03 -3.82 -6.64
CA THR A 170 -24.13 -3.03 -7.86
C THR A 170 -22.77 -2.49 -8.30
N PRO A 171 -21.74 -3.38 -8.45
CA PRO A 171 -20.39 -2.96 -8.79
C PRO A 171 -20.36 -2.27 -10.15
N VAL A 172 -19.43 -1.33 -10.33
CA VAL A 172 -19.32 -0.50 -11.55
C VAL A 172 -19.07 -1.33 -12.79
N ASP A 173 -18.26 -2.39 -12.67
CA ASP A 173 -17.93 -3.33 -13.77
C ASP A 173 -19.01 -4.42 -13.98
N GLY A 174 -20.08 -4.44 -13.17
CA GLY A 174 -21.14 -5.43 -13.21
C GLY A 174 -20.77 -6.83 -12.73
N ARG A 175 -19.57 -7.03 -12.19
CA ARG A 175 -19.04 -8.33 -11.77
C ARG A 175 -19.18 -8.52 -10.26
N LEU A 176 -20.18 -9.29 -9.85
CA LEU A 176 -20.46 -9.60 -8.43
C LEU A 176 -19.43 -10.54 -7.83
N THR A 177 -19.27 -10.49 -6.51
CA THR A 177 -18.61 -11.57 -5.73
C THR A 177 -19.28 -12.92 -6.03
N ASP A 178 -18.49 -13.99 -6.18
CA ASP A 178 -19.02 -15.34 -6.47
C ASP A 178 -19.64 -16.00 -5.23
N PHE A 179 -20.83 -15.53 -4.84
CA PHE A 179 -21.59 -16.09 -3.72
C PHE A 179 -21.88 -17.59 -3.88
N ALA A 180 -22.07 -18.07 -5.13
CA ALA A 180 -22.32 -19.48 -5.37
C ALA A 180 -21.09 -20.33 -5.01
N LYS A 181 -19.89 -19.86 -5.36
CA LYS A 181 -18.66 -20.55 -4.97
C LYS A 181 -18.44 -20.51 -3.46
N LEU A 182 -18.67 -19.36 -2.81
CA LEU A 182 -18.60 -19.26 -1.35
C LEU A 182 -19.55 -20.25 -0.65
N ALA A 183 -20.80 -20.36 -1.11
CA ALA A 183 -21.74 -21.32 -0.57
C ALA A 183 -21.28 -22.78 -0.76
N GLN A 184 -20.74 -23.12 -1.94
CA GLN A 184 -20.16 -24.44 -2.21
C GLN A 184 -18.96 -24.74 -1.30
N LEU A 185 -18.09 -23.75 -1.03
CA LEU A 185 -16.98 -23.92 -0.11
C LEU A 185 -17.46 -24.18 1.32
N GLY A 186 -18.51 -23.48 1.77
CA GLY A 186 -19.15 -23.73 3.07
C GLY A 186 -19.75 -25.14 3.18
N GLU A 187 -20.36 -25.68 2.10
CA GLU A 187 -20.87 -27.07 2.06
C GLU A 187 -19.73 -28.10 2.05
N ARG A 188 -18.59 -27.79 1.43
CA ARG A 188 -17.41 -28.69 1.45
C ARG A 188 -16.78 -28.79 2.83
N GLY A 189 -17.01 -27.80 3.71
CA GLY A 189 -16.43 -27.68 5.03
C GLY A 189 -15.08 -26.94 4.97
N VAL A 190 -15.07 -25.71 5.48
CA VAL A 190 -13.87 -24.89 5.59
C VAL A 190 -13.13 -25.24 6.88
N HIS A 191 -11.88 -25.67 6.74
CA HIS A 191 -11.04 -26.00 7.89
C HIS A 191 -10.49 -24.73 8.54
N VAL A 192 -9.90 -23.83 7.73
CA VAL A 192 -9.37 -22.53 8.20
C VAL A 192 -9.89 -21.42 7.29
N LEU A 193 -10.43 -20.36 7.88
CA LEU A 193 -10.77 -19.11 7.19
C LEU A 193 -9.79 -18.02 7.59
N LEU A 194 -9.09 -17.45 6.61
CA LEU A 194 -8.26 -16.25 6.70
C LEU A 194 -9.06 -15.10 6.08
N SER A 195 -9.52 -14.12 6.87
CA SER A 195 -10.45 -13.10 6.38
C SER A 195 -9.97 -11.69 6.68
N ASP A 196 -10.04 -10.80 5.65
CA ASP A 196 -9.85 -9.36 5.75
C ASP A 196 -10.65 -8.76 6.92
N SER A 197 -10.02 -7.86 7.67
CA SER A 197 -10.59 -7.25 8.88
C SER A 197 -10.60 -5.71 8.85
N THR A 198 -10.17 -5.09 7.76
CA THR A 198 -9.87 -3.63 7.69
C THR A 198 -11.02 -2.75 8.18
N ASN A 199 -12.27 -3.07 7.85
CA ASN A 199 -13.46 -2.32 8.28
C ASN A 199 -14.27 -3.01 9.40
N ALA A 200 -13.68 -3.90 10.17
CA ALA A 200 -14.36 -4.63 11.24
C ALA A 200 -15.00 -3.73 12.31
N GLU A 201 -14.59 -2.46 12.43
CA GLU A 201 -15.18 -1.47 13.33
C GLU A 201 -16.37 -0.71 12.73
N THR A 202 -16.56 -0.79 11.39
CA THR A 202 -17.59 -0.04 10.67
C THR A 202 -18.92 -0.79 10.70
N GLU A 203 -19.97 -0.16 11.23
CA GLU A 203 -21.31 -0.75 11.30
C GLU A 203 -21.98 -0.83 9.93
N GLY A 204 -22.89 -1.79 9.77
CA GLY A 204 -23.73 -1.96 8.60
C GLY A 204 -23.01 -2.61 7.41
N LEU A 205 -23.32 -2.12 6.22
CA LEU A 205 -22.82 -2.60 4.93
C LEU A 205 -21.97 -1.51 4.27
N THR A 206 -20.93 -1.88 3.58
CA THR A 206 -20.11 -0.97 2.78
C THR A 206 -20.91 -0.51 1.55
N PRO A 207 -21.02 0.80 1.30
CA PRO A 207 -21.73 1.31 0.12
C PRO A 207 -21.11 0.85 -1.20
N SER A 208 -21.96 0.77 -2.24
CA SER A 208 -21.48 0.48 -3.60
C SER A 208 -20.62 1.59 -4.16
N GLU A 209 -19.62 1.22 -4.98
CA GLU A 209 -18.83 2.16 -5.79
C GLU A 209 -19.69 3.06 -6.70
N ARG A 210 -20.88 2.64 -7.08
CA ARG A 210 -21.83 3.43 -7.90
C ARG A 210 -22.16 4.78 -7.28
N VAL A 211 -22.23 4.87 -5.94
CA VAL A 211 -22.55 6.11 -5.22
C VAL A 211 -21.53 7.22 -5.51
N VAL A 212 -20.27 6.86 -5.73
CA VAL A 212 -19.24 7.83 -6.12
C VAL A 212 -19.49 8.38 -7.51
N GLY A 213 -19.88 7.51 -8.47
CA GLY A 213 -20.26 7.93 -9.82
C GLY A 213 -21.43 8.91 -9.80
N GLU A 214 -22.46 8.67 -8.96
CA GLU A 214 -23.58 9.60 -8.78
C GLU A 214 -23.14 10.95 -8.18
N THR A 215 -22.15 10.93 -7.30
CA THR A 215 -21.56 12.15 -6.75
C THR A 215 -20.75 12.90 -7.79
N PHE A 216 -19.96 12.19 -8.61
CA PHE A 216 -19.26 12.80 -9.75
C PHE A 216 -20.25 13.44 -10.72
N ASP A 217 -21.33 12.77 -11.05
CA ASP A 217 -22.37 13.31 -11.92
C ASP A 217 -22.91 14.67 -11.41
N ARG A 218 -23.19 14.77 -10.11
CA ARG A 218 -23.65 16.02 -9.48
C ARG A 218 -22.59 17.13 -9.51
N ILE A 219 -21.30 16.78 -9.30
CA ILE A 219 -20.21 17.76 -9.30
C ILE A 219 -19.91 18.22 -10.72
N PHE A 220 -19.79 17.28 -11.68
CA PHE A 220 -19.48 17.57 -13.08
C PHE A 220 -20.57 18.45 -13.74
N SER A 221 -21.84 18.22 -13.41
CA SER A 221 -22.95 19.03 -13.94
C SER A 221 -22.94 20.51 -13.51
N ARG A 222 -22.20 20.84 -12.44
CA ARG A 222 -22.18 22.21 -11.85
C ARG A 222 -20.85 22.91 -12.05
N ALA A 223 -19.80 22.21 -12.39
CA ALA A 223 -18.47 22.76 -12.51
C ALA A 223 -18.32 23.61 -13.77
N ALA A 224 -18.03 24.91 -13.58
CA ALA A 224 -17.82 25.85 -14.69
C ALA A 224 -16.36 25.90 -15.19
N GLY A 225 -15.40 25.45 -14.36
CA GLY A 225 -13.98 25.38 -14.70
C GLY A 225 -13.52 23.96 -15.02
N ARG A 226 -12.17 23.77 -15.00
CA ARG A 226 -11.60 22.43 -15.13
C ARG A 226 -11.97 21.58 -13.92
N ILE A 227 -12.08 20.27 -14.13
CA ILE A 227 -12.27 19.30 -13.05
C ILE A 227 -10.99 18.48 -12.90
N ILE A 228 -10.48 18.36 -11.69
CA ILE A 228 -9.27 17.61 -11.37
C ILE A 228 -9.65 16.57 -10.31
N VAL A 229 -9.51 15.29 -10.64
CA VAL A 229 -9.84 14.18 -9.75
C VAL A 229 -8.57 13.43 -9.37
N ALA A 230 -8.23 13.46 -8.10
CA ALA A 230 -7.12 12.66 -7.57
C ALA A 230 -7.63 11.35 -6.99
N THR A 231 -7.03 10.24 -7.41
CA THR A 231 -7.35 8.90 -6.93
C THR A 231 -6.11 8.00 -6.94
N PHE A 232 -6.21 6.81 -6.38
CA PHE A 232 -5.16 5.79 -6.50
C PHE A 232 -4.97 5.36 -7.96
N ALA A 233 -3.72 5.20 -8.39
CA ALA A 233 -3.39 4.79 -9.75
C ALA A 233 -3.84 3.35 -10.08
N SER A 234 -4.05 2.52 -9.08
CA SER A 234 -4.57 1.15 -9.18
C SER A 234 -6.10 1.08 -9.24
N ASN A 235 -6.81 2.13 -8.82
CA ASN A 235 -8.27 2.14 -8.84
C ASN A 235 -8.82 2.44 -10.24
N ILE A 236 -8.72 1.43 -11.11
CA ILE A 236 -9.12 1.51 -12.52
C ILE A 236 -10.61 1.80 -12.66
N SER A 237 -11.46 1.25 -11.79
CA SER A 237 -12.90 1.53 -11.79
C SER A 237 -13.21 3.02 -11.53
N ARG A 238 -12.45 3.67 -10.65
CA ARG A 238 -12.60 5.09 -10.36
C ARG A 238 -12.17 5.96 -11.55
N VAL A 239 -11.09 5.56 -12.24
CA VAL A 239 -10.67 6.24 -13.47
C VAL A 239 -11.76 6.12 -14.54
N GLN A 240 -12.40 4.95 -14.70
CA GLN A 240 -13.53 4.79 -15.61
C GLN A 240 -14.69 5.72 -15.24
N GLN A 241 -15.05 5.81 -13.96
CA GLN A 241 -16.10 6.74 -13.52
C GLN A 241 -15.79 8.22 -13.85
N VAL A 242 -14.51 8.61 -13.76
CA VAL A 242 -14.08 9.97 -14.17
C VAL A 242 -14.25 10.18 -15.67
N ILE A 243 -13.86 9.19 -16.48
CA ILE A 243 -13.97 9.22 -17.94
C ILE A 243 -15.45 9.30 -18.34
N ASP A 244 -16.30 8.45 -17.78
CA ASP A 244 -17.74 8.40 -18.08
C ASP A 244 -18.41 9.72 -17.71
N ALA A 245 -18.11 10.28 -16.54
CA ALA A 245 -18.63 11.57 -16.13
C ALA A 245 -18.12 12.70 -17.02
N ALA A 246 -16.85 12.69 -17.42
CA ALA A 246 -16.29 13.67 -18.34
C ALA A 246 -17.01 13.64 -19.70
N HIS A 247 -17.14 12.48 -20.31
CA HIS A 247 -17.83 12.30 -21.60
C HIS A 247 -19.29 12.77 -21.53
N LYS A 248 -20.01 12.40 -20.46
CA LYS A 248 -21.40 12.80 -20.27
C LYS A 248 -21.60 14.32 -20.28
N TYR A 249 -20.61 15.07 -19.81
CA TYR A 249 -20.64 16.54 -19.74
C TYR A 249 -19.77 17.23 -20.79
N GLY A 250 -19.42 16.52 -21.88
CA GLY A 250 -18.69 17.07 -23.03
C GLY A 250 -17.24 17.48 -22.72
N ARG A 251 -16.63 16.86 -21.71
CA ARG A 251 -15.24 17.13 -21.33
C ARG A 251 -14.31 16.04 -21.84
N ARG A 252 -13.13 16.43 -22.28
CA ARG A 252 -12.03 15.53 -22.63
C ARG A 252 -11.13 15.29 -21.40
N VAL A 253 -10.52 14.11 -21.33
CA VAL A 253 -9.78 13.69 -20.13
C VAL A 253 -8.28 13.74 -20.32
N GLY A 254 -7.56 14.37 -19.40
CA GLY A 254 -6.11 14.29 -19.26
C GLY A 254 -5.71 13.35 -18.13
N ILE A 255 -4.63 12.58 -18.32
CA ILE A 255 -4.08 11.68 -17.32
C ILE A 255 -2.73 12.23 -16.85
N VAL A 256 -2.56 12.42 -15.52
CA VAL A 256 -1.36 13.04 -14.94
C VAL A 256 -0.82 12.23 -13.76
N GLY A 257 0.47 12.01 -13.77
CA GLY A 257 1.19 11.13 -12.83
C GLY A 257 1.72 9.89 -13.52
N ARG A 258 3.00 9.56 -13.29
CA ARG A 258 3.68 8.47 -14.02
C ARG A 258 2.96 7.12 -13.86
N SER A 259 2.69 6.72 -12.63
CA SER A 259 1.98 5.46 -12.33
C SER A 259 0.57 5.45 -12.91
N MET A 260 -0.17 6.57 -12.82
CA MET A 260 -1.52 6.68 -13.40
C MET A 260 -1.48 6.48 -14.92
N VAL A 261 -0.57 7.15 -15.63
CA VAL A 261 -0.41 7.01 -17.10
C VAL A 261 -0.09 5.57 -17.49
N ASN A 262 0.85 4.92 -16.79
CA ASN A 262 1.25 3.55 -17.08
C ASN A 262 0.08 2.56 -16.85
N ASN A 263 -0.63 2.72 -15.73
CA ASN A 263 -1.74 1.83 -15.36
C ASN A 263 -2.96 2.03 -16.27
N VAL A 264 -3.31 3.29 -16.61
CA VAL A 264 -4.40 3.60 -17.55
C VAL A 264 -4.11 2.99 -18.92
N LYS A 265 -2.90 3.17 -19.45
CA LYS A 265 -2.50 2.59 -20.72
C LYS A 265 -2.62 1.06 -20.70
N MET A 266 -2.06 0.42 -19.71
CA MET A 266 -2.10 -1.04 -19.54
C MET A 266 -3.55 -1.53 -19.41
N ALA A 267 -4.38 -0.89 -18.58
CA ALA A 267 -5.76 -1.28 -18.36
C ALA A 267 -6.62 -1.11 -19.63
N ALA A 268 -6.37 -0.06 -20.43
CA ALA A 268 -7.01 0.13 -21.73
C ALA A 268 -6.59 -0.95 -22.73
N GLU A 269 -5.29 -1.27 -22.85
CA GLU A 269 -4.78 -2.36 -23.70
C GLU A 269 -5.37 -3.72 -23.31
N LEU A 270 -5.65 -3.95 -22.04
CA LEU A 270 -6.28 -5.17 -21.54
C LEU A 270 -7.82 -5.13 -21.60
N GLY A 271 -8.45 -4.02 -21.99
CA GLY A 271 -9.90 -3.88 -22.10
C GLY A 271 -10.64 -3.73 -20.75
N TYR A 272 -9.94 -3.26 -19.70
CA TYR A 272 -10.54 -2.90 -18.41
C TYR A 272 -10.94 -1.42 -18.30
N LEU A 273 -10.48 -0.59 -19.24
CA LEU A 273 -10.89 0.78 -19.42
C LEU A 273 -11.43 0.99 -20.83
N ASP A 274 -12.59 1.60 -20.92
CA ASP A 274 -13.14 2.09 -22.18
C ASP A 274 -12.65 3.52 -22.40
N VAL A 275 -11.53 3.63 -23.10
CA VAL A 275 -10.84 4.90 -23.40
C VAL A 275 -10.56 4.94 -24.90
N TRP A 276 -11.06 5.95 -25.55
CA TRP A 276 -10.79 6.21 -26.95
C TRP A 276 -9.48 7.02 -27.01
N SER A 277 -8.53 6.59 -27.84
CA SER A 277 -7.21 7.22 -27.94
C SER A 277 -7.26 8.72 -28.23
N ASP A 278 -8.30 9.16 -28.96
CA ASP A 278 -8.50 10.55 -29.36
C ASP A 278 -9.12 11.42 -28.25
N ASP A 279 -9.57 10.81 -27.14
CA ASP A 279 -10.17 11.51 -26.00
C ASP A 279 -9.15 11.90 -24.92
N LEU A 280 -7.95 11.31 -24.96
CA LEU A 280 -6.90 11.64 -24.00
C LEU A 280 -6.15 12.92 -24.38
N LEU A 281 -6.17 13.88 -23.46
CA LEU A 281 -5.50 15.17 -23.62
C LEU A 281 -4.00 15.08 -23.30
N THR A 282 -3.18 15.68 -24.13
CA THR A 282 -1.82 16.05 -23.80
C THR A 282 -1.79 17.21 -22.80
N ALA A 283 -0.65 17.40 -22.10
CA ALA A 283 -0.49 18.52 -21.17
C ALA A 283 -0.68 19.91 -21.85
N GLY A 284 -0.31 20.04 -23.14
CA GLY A 284 -0.53 21.25 -23.93
C GLY A 284 -2.02 21.53 -24.13
N GLU A 285 -2.79 20.53 -24.52
CA GLU A 285 -4.25 20.63 -24.72
C GLU A 285 -4.97 20.94 -23.41
N MET A 286 -4.60 20.30 -22.29
CA MET A 286 -5.18 20.60 -20.97
C MET A 286 -5.04 22.07 -20.54
N ASN A 287 -4.05 22.78 -21.09
CA ASN A 287 -3.83 24.19 -20.81
C ASN A 287 -4.43 25.14 -21.82
N SER A 288 -4.69 24.71 -23.06
CA SER A 288 -5.15 25.53 -24.18
C SER A 288 -6.64 25.43 -24.46
N LEU A 289 -7.29 24.33 -24.08
CA LEU A 289 -8.73 24.16 -24.23
C LEU A 289 -9.52 25.04 -23.25
N PRO A 290 -10.80 25.36 -23.58
CA PRO A 290 -11.71 25.99 -22.65
C PRO A 290 -11.78 25.19 -21.33
N PRO A 291 -11.76 25.86 -20.16
CA PRO A 291 -11.74 25.18 -18.87
C PRO A 291 -12.90 24.19 -18.64
N ASP A 292 -14.07 24.52 -19.19
CA ASP A 292 -15.27 23.68 -19.10
C ASP A 292 -15.25 22.44 -20.00
N GLU A 293 -14.26 22.33 -20.89
CA GLU A 293 -14.02 21.15 -21.74
C GLU A 293 -12.96 20.20 -21.19
N VAL A 294 -12.35 20.49 -20.02
CA VAL A 294 -11.23 19.71 -19.48
C VAL A 294 -11.59 19.01 -18.19
N ALA A 295 -11.30 17.71 -18.14
CA ALA A 295 -11.21 16.92 -16.91
C ALA A 295 -9.80 16.29 -16.79
N ILE A 296 -9.29 16.13 -15.58
CA ILE A 296 -7.95 15.59 -15.32
C ILE A 296 -8.06 14.51 -14.24
N ALA A 297 -7.61 13.29 -14.53
CA ALA A 297 -7.40 12.27 -13.52
C ALA A 297 -5.90 12.24 -13.14
N CYS A 298 -5.60 12.26 -11.85
CA CYS A 298 -4.22 12.35 -11.37
C CYS A 298 -3.94 11.55 -10.09
N THR A 299 -2.66 11.33 -9.81
CA THR A 299 -2.18 10.78 -8.53
C THR A 299 -2.10 11.86 -7.45
N GLY A 300 -1.94 11.44 -6.18
CA GLY A 300 -1.71 12.35 -5.05
C GLY A 300 -2.89 12.49 -4.10
N SER A 301 -3.81 11.53 -4.12
CA SER A 301 -4.94 11.48 -3.19
C SER A 301 -4.53 11.25 -1.73
N GLN A 302 -3.31 10.77 -1.47
CA GLN A 302 -2.74 10.55 -0.14
C GLN A 302 -1.79 11.68 0.33
N GLY A 303 -1.65 12.72 -0.47
CA GLY A 303 -0.84 13.89 -0.09
C GLY A 303 0.68 13.67 -0.19
N GLU A 304 1.14 12.65 -0.91
CA GLU A 304 2.55 12.34 -1.08
C GLU A 304 3.27 13.53 -1.75
N PRO A 305 4.39 14.02 -1.20
CA PRO A 305 5.03 15.27 -1.64
C PRO A 305 5.43 15.31 -3.12
N THR A 306 5.76 14.16 -3.69
CA THR A 306 6.19 14.04 -5.09
C THR A 306 5.05 13.79 -6.08
N SER A 307 3.83 13.62 -5.57
CA SER A 307 2.65 13.29 -6.38
C SER A 307 2.17 14.48 -7.25
N ALA A 308 1.37 14.15 -8.26
CA ALA A 308 0.90 15.14 -9.21
C ALA A 308 0.03 16.23 -8.55
N LEU A 309 -0.98 15.83 -7.75
CA LEU A 309 -1.90 16.79 -7.11
C LEU A 309 -1.16 17.72 -6.14
N VAL A 310 -0.27 17.18 -5.29
CA VAL A 310 0.48 17.99 -4.32
C VAL A 310 1.33 19.03 -5.02
N ARG A 311 2.05 18.63 -6.05
CA ARG A 311 2.88 19.56 -6.85
C ARG A 311 2.04 20.60 -7.59
N MET A 312 0.84 20.23 -8.09
CA MET A 312 -0.09 21.20 -8.68
C MET A 312 -0.60 22.20 -7.63
N ALA A 313 -0.93 21.74 -6.42
CA ALA A 313 -1.42 22.56 -5.31
C ALA A 313 -0.36 23.54 -4.79
N MET A 314 0.93 23.16 -4.87
CA MET A 314 2.06 24.00 -4.47
C MET A 314 2.57 24.92 -5.61
N GLY A 315 2.04 24.79 -6.84
CA GLY A 315 2.52 25.51 -8.01
C GLY A 315 3.87 25.01 -8.54
N GLU A 316 4.27 23.81 -8.17
CA GLU A 316 5.57 23.20 -8.52
C GLU A 316 5.46 22.17 -9.66
N HIS A 317 4.25 21.87 -10.14
CA HIS A 317 4.09 20.96 -11.26
C HIS A 317 4.48 21.64 -12.58
N ARG A 318 5.35 20.99 -13.35
CA ARG A 318 5.96 21.60 -14.54
C ARG A 318 4.98 22.05 -15.62
N GLN A 319 3.84 21.42 -15.71
CA GLN A 319 2.92 21.59 -16.84
C GLN A 319 1.54 22.09 -16.43
N ILE A 320 1.05 21.74 -15.24
CA ILE A 320 -0.32 22.00 -14.81
C ILE A 320 -0.30 22.58 -13.40
N ASN A 321 -0.96 23.71 -13.21
CA ASN A 321 -1.14 24.35 -11.90
C ASN A 321 -2.62 24.52 -11.61
N ILE A 322 -3.00 24.51 -10.35
CA ILE A 322 -4.36 24.84 -9.90
C ILE A 322 -4.62 26.33 -10.18
N ARG A 323 -5.83 26.62 -10.65
CA ARG A 323 -6.29 27.98 -10.98
C ARG A 323 -7.56 28.30 -10.19
N PRO A 324 -7.81 29.57 -9.85
CA PRO A 324 -9.11 29.98 -9.32
C PRO A 324 -10.25 29.54 -10.25
N GLY A 325 -11.28 28.91 -9.68
CA GLY A 325 -12.41 28.36 -10.44
C GLY A 325 -12.26 26.89 -10.88
N ASP A 326 -11.09 26.26 -10.69
CA ASP A 326 -10.95 24.82 -10.84
C ASP A 326 -11.79 24.10 -9.78
N THR A 327 -12.37 22.96 -10.14
CA THR A 327 -13.02 22.02 -9.22
C THR A 327 -12.06 20.85 -8.97
N VAL A 328 -11.68 20.62 -7.71
CA VAL A 328 -10.78 19.51 -7.34
C VAL A 328 -11.50 18.51 -6.48
N ILE A 329 -11.43 17.23 -6.84
CA ILE A 329 -12.02 16.11 -6.12
C ILE A 329 -10.88 15.23 -5.60
N VAL A 330 -10.75 15.12 -4.27
CA VAL A 330 -9.85 14.16 -3.63
C VAL A 330 -10.65 12.89 -3.36
N SER A 331 -10.57 11.94 -4.30
CA SER A 331 -11.39 10.73 -4.32
C SER A 331 -10.71 9.57 -3.60
N ALA A 332 -10.36 9.80 -2.33
CA ALA A 332 -9.79 8.82 -1.41
C ALA A 332 -10.10 9.24 0.03
N THR A 333 -10.04 8.28 0.95
CA THR A 333 -9.89 8.53 2.39
C THR A 333 -8.39 8.43 2.73
N PRO A 334 -7.86 9.25 3.63
CA PRO A 334 -6.48 9.11 4.08
C PRO A 334 -6.21 7.71 4.62
N ILE A 335 -5.11 7.10 4.18
CA ILE A 335 -4.57 5.91 4.84
C ILE A 335 -4.05 6.34 6.21
N PRO A 336 -4.21 5.53 7.27
CA PRO A 336 -3.67 5.86 8.59
C PRO A 336 -2.21 6.33 8.53
N GLY A 337 -1.93 7.51 9.12
CA GLY A 337 -0.64 8.18 9.05
C GLY A 337 -0.50 9.26 7.96
N ASN A 338 -1.38 9.30 6.96
CA ASN A 338 -1.33 10.29 5.87
C ASN A 338 -2.27 11.50 6.08
N GLU A 339 -3.01 11.55 7.19
CA GLU A 339 -4.05 12.57 7.46
C GLU A 339 -3.47 14.00 7.37
N GLU A 340 -2.29 14.23 7.93
CA GLU A 340 -1.64 15.54 7.91
C GLU A 340 -1.25 15.97 6.49
N PHE A 341 -0.71 15.05 5.69
CA PHE A 341 -0.32 15.32 4.30
C PHE A 341 -1.54 15.64 3.43
N VAL A 342 -2.62 14.87 3.57
CA VAL A 342 -3.87 15.11 2.85
C VAL A 342 -4.48 16.44 3.26
N ASN A 343 -4.59 16.73 4.57
CA ASN A 343 -5.14 17.98 5.09
C ASN A 343 -4.32 19.20 4.61
N ARG A 344 -3.00 19.11 4.59
CA ARG A 344 -2.13 20.15 4.06
C ARG A 344 -2.39 20.38 2.57
N THR A 345 -2.54 19.31 1.80
CA THR A 345 -2.83 19.38 0.37
C THR A 345 -4.18 20.05 0.13
N VAL A 346 -5.23 19.62 0.82
CA VAL A 346 -6.57 20.22 0.75
C VAL A 346 -6.52 21.72 1.07
N ASN A 347 -5.82 22.12 2.13
CA ASN A 347 -5.64 23.54 2.47
C ASN A 347 -4.93 24.35 1.36
N ASN A 348 -3.92 23.76 0.71
CA ASN A 348 -3.22 24.42 -0.39
C ASN A 348 -4.12 24.58 -1.63
N LEU A 349 -4.99 23.60 -1.92
CA LEU A 349 -5.98 23.69 -2.99
C LEU A 349 -6.97 24.84 -2.75
N PHE A 350 -7.47 25.02 -1.52
CA PHE A 350 -8.32 26.17 -1.16
C PHE A 350 -7.57 27.50 -1.30
N ARG A 351 -6.30 27.57 -0.86
CA ARG A 351 -5.47 28.78 -1.04
C ARG A 351 -5.26 29.12 -2.51
N ALA A 352 -5.18 28.11 -3.39
CA ALA A 352 -5.08 28.32 -4.84
C ALA A 352 -6.40 28.76 -5.49
N GLY A 353 -7.50 28.87 -4.73
CA GLY A 353 -8.81 29.32 -5.19
C GLY A 353 -9.65 28.24 -5.85
N ALA A 354 -9.35 26.97 -5.63
CA ALA A 354 -10.15 25.86 -6.13
C ALA A 354 -11.40 25.61 -5.28
N GLN A 355 -12.45 25.08 -5.91
CA GLN A 355 -13.57 24.45 -5.22
C GLN A 355 -13.20 23.00 -4.93
N VAL A 356 -13.06 22.62 -3.66
CA VAL A 356 -12.54 21.32 -3.28
C VAL A 356 -13.64 20.42 -2.70
N TYR A 357 -13.70 19.16 -3.18
CA TYR A 357 -14.56 18.10 -2.66
C TYR A 357 -13.67 16.96 -2.15
N TYR A 358 -13.91 16.53 -0.93
CA TYR A 358 -13.20 15.41 -0.27
C TYR A 358 -14.16 14.71 0.69
N HIS A 359 -13.74 13.62 1.33
CA HIS A 359 -14.65 12.67 1.98
C HIS A 359 -15.55 13.29 3.07
N GLU A 360 -15.12 14.36 3.77
CA GLU A 360 -15.96 15.05 4.75
C GLU A 360 -17.05 15.94 4.11
N LEU A 361 -16.84 16.42 2.89
CA LEU A 361 -17.78 17.32 2.22
C LEU A 361 -18.70 16.63 1.23
N ALA A 362 -18.27 15.50 0.66
CA ALA A 362 -19.04 14.75 -0.33
C ALA A 362 -18.64 13.29 -0.36
N GLN A 363 -19.56 12.40 -0.73
CA GLN A 363 -19.29 10.98 -0.85
C GLN A 363 -18.50 10.68 -2.13
N VAL A 364 -17.24 11.13 -2.17
CA VAL A 364 -16.32 10.98 -3.30
C VAL A 364 -15.45 9.72 -3.20
N HIS A 365 -15.61 8.97 -2.12
CA HIS A 365 -14.93 7.71 -1.87
C HIS A 365 -15.84 6.75 -1.10
N VAL A 366 -15.65 5.46 -1.32
CA VAL A 366 -16.20 4.38 -0.50
C VAL A 366 -15.09 3.36 -0.28
N SER A 367 -15.13 2.67 0.85
CA SER A 367 -14.15 1.62 1.16
C SER A 367 -14.26 0.44 0.19
N GLY A 368 -13.12 -0.21 -0.07
CA GLY A 368 -13.06 -1.49 -0.79
C GLY A 368 -13.29 -2.70 0.12
N HIS A 369 -13.36 -2.51 1.44
CA HIS A 369 -13.40 -3.58 2.44
C HIS A 369 -14.80 -3.74 3.04
N ALA A 370 -15.09 -4.97 3.46
CA ALA A 370 -16.35 -5.36 4.09
C ALA A 370 -16.55 -4.69 5.44
N SER A 371 -17.78 -4.23 5.72
CA SER A 371 -18.21 -3.78 7.04
C SER A 371 -18.80 -4.93 7.86
N ARG A 372 -19.20 -4.67 9.12
CA ARG A 372 -19.58 -5.71 10.11
C ARG A 372 -20.61 -6.73 9.62
N GLU A 373 -21.66 -6.29 8.94
CA GLU A 373 -22.72 -7.20 8.50
C GLU A 373 -22.28 -8.10 7.32
N GLU A 374 -21.34 -7.62 6.50
CA GLU A 374 -20.75 -8.42 5.43
C GLU A 374 -19.79 -9.47 6.00
N HIS A 375 -19.00 -9.15 7.03
CA HIS A 375 -18.17 -10.11 7.75
C HIS A 375 -19.03 -11.22 8.40
N LYS A 376 -20.11 -10.86 9.11
CA LYS A 376 -21.03 -11.82 9.68
C LYS A 376 -21.68 -12.71 8.63
N LEU A 377 -22.05 -12.13 7.48
CA LEU A 377 -22.61 -12.89 6.36
C LEU A 377 -21.61 -13.92 5.83
N LEU A 378 -20.35 -13.52 5.64
CA LEU A 378 -19.29 -14.41 5.19
C LEU A 378 -19.05 -15.56 6.19
N LEU A 379 -18.91 -15.24 7.47
CA LEU A 379 -18.72 -16.23 8.55
C LEU A 379 -19.86 -17.25 8.58
N ASN A 380 -21.12 -16.81 8.49
CA ASN A 380 -22.30 -17.67 8.45
C ASN A 380 -22.37 -18.53 7.18
N MET A 381 -21.87 -18.02 6.05
CA MET A 381 -21.86 -18.75 4.77
C MET A 381 -20.78 -19.84 4.76
N LEU A 382 -19.58 -19.54 5.25
CA LEU A 382 -18.44 -20.46 5.21
C LEU A 382 -18.39 -21.40 6.41
N ARG A 383 -18.87 -21.00 7.59
CA ARG A 383 -18.89 -21.78 8.86
C ARG A 383 -17.55 -22.49 9.09
N PRO A 384 -16.43 -21.74 9.14
CA PRO A 384 -15.13 -22.36 9.28
C PRO A 384 -14.99 -23.07 10.63
N ARG A 385 -14.18 -24.14 10.66
CA ARG A 385 -13.80 -24.76 11.92
C ARG A 385 -12.86 -23.84 12.71
N PHE A 386 -11.84 -23.27 12.04
CA PHE A 386 -10.91 -22.32 12.64
C PHE A 386 -10.98 -20.99 11.92
N PHE A 387 -10.95 -19.91 12.69
CA PHE A 387 -11.02 -18.57 12.17
C PHE A 387 -9.77 -17.76 12.53
N VAL A 388 -9.19 -17.10 11.54
CA VAL A 388 -8.03 -16.21 11.69
C VAL A 388 -8.36 -14.88 11.01
N PRO A 389 -8.64 -13.81 11.76
CA PRO A 389 -8.73 -12.47 11.19
C PRO A 389 -7.36 -12.01 10.70
N ILE A 390 -7.29 -11.51 9.48
CA ILE A 390 -6.08 -10.99 8.83
C ILE A 390 -6.35 -9.60 8.26
N HIS A 391 -5.33 -8.94 7.70
CA HIS A 391 -5.44 -7.67 7.00
C HIS A 391 -6.11 -6.57 7.84
N GLY A 392 -5.35 -5.95 8.73
CA GLY A 392 -5.82 -4.86 9.58
C GLY A 392 -4.95 -4.63 10.81
N ASP A 393 -5.15 -3.49 11.45
CA ASP A 393 -4.57 -3.21 12.75
C ASP A 393 -5.07 -4.19 13.81
N TYR A 394 -4.32 -4.39 14.87
CA TYR A 394 -4.66 -5.34 15.93
C TYR A 394 -6.08 -5.13 16.49
N ARG A 395 -6.57 -3.88 16.59
CA ARG A 395 -7.95 -3.58 17.00
C ARG A 395 -8.99 -4.16 16.05
N HIS A 396 -8.73 -4.12 14.72
CA HIS A 396 -9.64 -4.67 13.72
C HIS A 396 -9.72 -6.19 13.85
N LEU A 397 -8.58 -6.87 14.06
CA LEU A 397 -8.53 -8.31 14.27
C LEU A 397 -9.33 -8.74 15.49
N VAL A 398 -9.17 -8.02 16.62
CA VAL A 398 -9.93 -8.30 17.86
C VAL A 398 -11.43 -8.10 17.66
N LEU A 399 -11.83 -7.02 16.94
CA LEU A 399 -13.25 -6.77 16.68
C LEU A 399 -13.85 -7.81 15.75
N HIS A 400 -13.11 -8.27 14.75
CA HIS A 400 -13.55 -9.34 13.86
C HIS A 400 -13.65 -10.68 14.59
N ALA A 401 -12.70 -10.98 15.48
CA ALA A 401 -12.76 -12.16 16.36
C ALA A 401 -14.03 -12.17 17.22
N ARG A 402 -14.39 -11.04 17.84
CA ARG A 402 -15.65 -10.89 18.61
C ARG A 402 -16.89 -11.13 17.75
N MET A 403 -16.89 -10.65 16.50
CA MET A 403 -18.00 -10.95 15.58
C MET A 403 -18.08 -12.44 15.25
N ALA A 404 -16.94 -13.12 15.14
CA ALA A 404 -16.91 -14.57 14.94
C ALA A 404 -17.52 -15.31 16.15
N GLU A 405 -17.23 -14.89 17.38
CA GLU A 405 -17.88 -15.41 18.59
C GLU A 405 -19.39 -15.13 18.57
N GLU A 406 -19.82 -13.92 18.19
CA GLU A 406 -21.23 -13.54 18.09
C GLU A 406 -22.03 -14.44 17.13
N VAL A 407 -21.41 -14.93 16.06
CA VAL A 407 -22.04 -15.84 15.09
C VAL A 407 -21.86 -17.32 15.43
N GLY A 408 -21.22 -17.65 16.57
CA GLY A 408 -21.17 -18.98 17.17
C GLY A 408 -19.90 -19.78 16.90
N ILE A 409 -18.80 -19.17 16.46
CA ILE A 409 -17.49 -19.85 16.42
C ILE A 409 -16.92 -19.90 17.85
N PRO A 410 -16.51 -21.08 18.35
CA PRO A 410 -15.93 -21.19 19.69
C PRO A 410 -14.68 -20.32 19.86
N PRO A 411 -14.51 -19.62 20.99
CA PRO A 411 -13.35 -18.75 21.22
C PRO A 411 -12.00 -19.49 21.10
N GLU A 412 -11.95 -20.77 21.45
CA GLU A 412 -10.75 -21.61 21.33
C GLU A 412 -10.36 -21.95 19.88
N ASP A 413 -11.28 -21.75 18.93
CA ASP A 413 -11.08 -21.97 17.49
C ASP A 413 -10.82 -20.67 16.73
N ILE A 414 -10.68 -19.52 17.45
CA ILE A 414 -10.39 -18.20 16.90
C ILE A 414 -8.97 -17.80 17.27
N PHE A 415 -8.15 -17.46 16.27
CA PHE A 415 -6.74 -17.13 16.46
C PHE A 415 -6.46 -15.68 16.05
N VAL A 416 -6.42 -14.76 17.03
CA VAL A 416 -5.93 -13.41 16.83
C VAL A 416 -4.41 -13.44 16.99
N ILE A 417 -3.70 -13.15 15.90
CA ILE A 417 -2.24 -13.21 15.83
C ILE A 417 -1.65 -11.91 15.31
N GLU A 418 -0.34 -11.79 15.40
CA GLU A 418 0.47 -10.75 14.78
C GLU A 418 1.41 -11.36 13.73
N SER A 419 1.96 -10.52 12.86
CA SER A 419 2.96 -10.95 11.88
C SER A 419 4.11 -11.69 12.58
N GLY A 420 4.65 -12.71 11.93
CA GLY A 420 5.71 -13.56 12.47
C GLY A 420 5.25 -14.72 13.36
N GLN A 421 4.04 -14.70 13.92
CA GLN A 421 3.53 -15.82 14.71
C GLN A 421 3.17 -17.00 13.80
N VAL A 422 3.56 -18.21 14.19
CA VAL A 422 3.30 -19.44 13.44
C VAL A 422 2.04 -20.11 13.94
N LEU A 423 1.05 -20.27 13.05
CA LEU A 423 -0.12 -21.09 13.28
C LEU A 423 0.15 -22.51 12.78
N GLU A 424 -0.17 -23.50 13.59
CA GLU A 424 -0.14 -24.90 13.21
C GLU A 424 -1.53 -25.51 13.27
N PHE A 425 -1.94 -26.21 12.22
CA PHE A 425 -3.21 -26.92 12.12
C PHE A 425 -2.97 -28.39 11.81
N GLY A 426 -3.60 -29.25 12.61
CA GLY A 426 -3.80 -30.65 12.31
C GLY A 426 -5.24 -30.91 11.87
N PRO A 427 -5.64 -32.18 11.63
CA PRO A 427 -6.99 -32.50 11.19
C PRO A 427 -8.09 -32.06 12.18
N ASP A 428 -7.75 -32.01 13.47
CA ASP A 428 -8.74 -31.76 14.54
C ASP A 428 -8.32 -30.68 15.54
N TRP A 429 -7.22 -30.02 15.34
CA TRP A 429 -6.68 -29.02 16.26
C TRP A 429 -6.00 -27.87 15.53
N GLY A 430 -5.97 -26.72 16.19
CA GLY A 430 -5.18 -25.56 15.79
C GLY A 430 -4.44 -25.00 17.01
N ARG A 431 -3.28 -24.39 16.81
CA ARG A 431 -2.52 -23.71 17.87
C ARG A 431 -1.57 -22.66 17.30
N ILE A 432 -1.20 -21.69 18.13
CA ILE A 432 -0.04 -20.84 17.88
C ILE A 432 1.18 -21.57 18.42
N ASN A 433 2.19 -21.81 17.58
CA ASN A 433 3.40 -22.54 17.95
C ASN A 433 4.65 -21.95 17.33
N GLY A 434 5.25 -21.01 18.03
CA GLY A 434 6.50 -20.38 17.63
C GLY A 434 6.33 -19.03 16.95
N GLN A 435 7.47 -18.47 16.61
CA GLN A 435 7.60 -17.19 15.93
C GLN A 435 8.80 -17.26 14.99
N VAL A 436 8.64 -16.68 13.80
CA VAL A 436 9.73 -16.49 12.84
C VAL A 436 10.23 -15.05 12.92
N THR A 437 11.41 -14.79 12.37
CA THR A 437 11.90 -13.43 12.21
C THR A 437 10.90 -12.65 11.36
N GLU A 438 10.45 -11.57 11.91
CA GLU A 438 9.54 -10.64 11.27
C GLU A 438 10.07 -9.22 11.46
N GLY A 439 9.66 -8.26 10.65
CA GLY A 439 10.08 -6.88 10.83
C GLY A 439 9.81 -6.01 9.61
N HIS A 440 10.37 -4.83 9.71
CA HIS A 440 10.34 -3.82 8.68
C HIS A 440 11.70 -3.78 7.98
N VAL A 441 11.74 -4.21 6.73
CA VAL A 441 12.91 -3.99 5.87
C VAL A 441 12.69 -2.66 5.17
N LEU A 442 13.50 -1.68 5.54
CA LEU A 442 13.41 -0.31 5.07
C LEU A 442 14.11 -0.16 3.72
N VAL A 443 13.48 0.52 2.79
CA VAL A 443 14.04 0.81 1.46
C VAL A 443 14.20 2.32 1.32
N ASP A 444 15.44 2.74 1.01
CA ASP A 444 15.84 4.13 0.77
C ASP A 444 16.59 4.19 -0.57
N GLY A 445 15.92 4.66 -1.62
CA GLY A 445 16.46 4.67 -2.98
C GLY A 445 16.86 3.28 -3.48
N LEU A 446 18.16 3.02 -3.60
CA LEU A 446 18.69 1.71 -3.99
C LEU A 446 19.07 0.82 -2.80
N GLY A 447 19.09 1.37 -1.59
CA GLY A 447 19.44 0.65 -0.36
C GLY A 447 18.25 -0.17 0.14
N VAL A 448 18.46 -1.43 0.48
CA VAL A 448 17.44 -2.34 1.02
C VAL A 448 17.95 -2.94 2.32
N GLY A 449 17.33 -2.56 3.45
CA GLY A 449 17.65 -3.09 4.77
C GLY A 449 18.96 -2.58 5.39
N ASP A 450 19.62 -1.61 4.78
CA ASP A 450 20.84 -0.97 5.28
C ASP A 450 20.56 0.17 6.27
N VAL A 451 19.32 0.63 6.37
CA VAL A 451 18.85 1.61 7.35
C VAL A 451 18.24 0.89 8.53
N GLY A 452 18.92 0.93 9.69
CA GLY A 452 18.42 0.35 10.94
C GLY A 452 17.89 1.40 11.92
N ALA A 453 17.37 0.96 13.07
CA ALA A 453 16.80 1.81 14.12
C ALA A 453 17.72 2.93 14.60
N VAL A 454 19.04 2.70 14.60
CA VAL A 454 20.04 3.73 15.00
C VAL A 454 20.05 4.87 13.96
N VAL A 455 20.08 4.52 12.67
CA VAL A 455 20.10 5.51 11.58
C VAL A 455 18.79 6.29 11.56
N LEU A 456 17.65 5.63 11.75
CA LEU A 456 16.34 6.32 11.83
C LEU A 456 16.30 7.30 13.01
N ARG A 457 16.75 6.86 14.19
CA ARG A 457 16.83 7.75 15.36
C ARG A 457 17.71 8.96 15.10
N ASP A 458 18.87 8.76 14.48
CA ASP A 458 19.79 9.85 14.15
C ASP A 458 19.17 10.79 13.10
N ARG A 459 18.51 10.26 12.06
CA ARG A 459 17.75 11.08 11.09
C ARG A 459 16.64 11.88 11.78
N HIS A 460 15.91 11.26 12.71
CA HIS A 460 14.86 11.94 13.48
C HIS A 460 15.43 13.08 14.33
N LEU A 461 16.54 12.87 15.04
CA LEU A 461 17.22 13.91 15.82
C LEU A 461 17.71 15.05 14.91
N LEU A 462 18.34 14.71 13.77
CA LEU A 462 18.81 15.70 12.80
C LEU A 462 17.66 16.51 12.18
N SER A 463 16.52 15.88 11.92
CA SER A 463 15.34 16.56 11.36
C SER A 463 14.67 17.51 12.36
N ARG A 464 14.70 17.18 13.65
CA ARG A 464 14.09 17.98 14.73
C ARG A 464 15.00 19.12 15.19
N ASP A 465 16.27 18.82 15.43
CA ASP A 465 17.20 19.72 16.12
C ASP A 465 18.21 20.38 15.14
N GLY A 466 18.31 19.88 13.91
CA GLY A 466 19.32 20.28 12.93
C GLY A 466 20.72 19.77 13.30
N PHE A 467 21.71 20.26 12.59
CA PHE A 467 23.11 19.95 12.89
C PHE A 467 24.04 21.12 12.67
N VAL A 468 25.16 21.09 13.38
CA VAL A 468 26.23 22.05 13.26
C VAL A 468 27.55 21.29 13.04
N VAL A 469 28.27 21.66 11.99
CA VAL A 469 29.62 21.16 11.71
C VAL A 469 30.61 22.30 11.90
N VAL A 470 31.62 22.06 12.72
CA VAL A 470 32.72 23.02 12.93
C VAL A 470 33.98 22.44 12.31
N VAL A 471 34.57 23.22 11.38
CA VAL A 471 35.80 22.84 10.70
C VAL A 471 36.88 23.86 11.06
N LEU A 472 38.01 23.39 11.59
CA LEU A 472 39.17 24.21 11.90
C LEU A 472 40.44 23.42 11.62
N ALA A 473 41.49 24.12 11.22
CA ALA A 473 42.83 23.58 11.10
C ALA A 473 43.67 23.99 12.31
N VAL A 474 44.32 23.01 12.92
CA VAL A 474 45.24 23.25 14.07
C VAL A 474 46.62 22.77 13.73
N ASP A 475 47.64 23.45 14.23
CA ASP A 475 49.00 23.00 14.17
C ASP A 475 49.17 21.72 15.05
N ALA A 476 49.84 20.72 14.51
CA ALA A 476 50.00 19.42 15.16
C ALA A 476 51.00 19.46 16.34
N ASP A 477 51.92 20.43 16.33
CA ASP A 477 53.00 20.51 17.32
C ASP A 477 52.59 21.35 18.54
N ASP A 478 51.92 22.50 18.33
CA ASP A 478 51.60 23.43 19.41
C ASP A 478 50.09 23.62 19.65
N GLY A 479 49.26 23.03 18.78
CA GLY A 479 47.79 23.11 18.90
C GLY A 479 47.19 24.47 18.56
N GLN A 480 47.96 25.40 17.95
CA GLN A 480 47.41 26.69 17.52
C GLN A 480 46.48 26.53 16.36
N VAL A 481 45.38 27.33 16.35
CA VAL A 481 44.43 27.36 15.25
C VAL A 481 45.08 28.12 14.07
N LEU A 482 45.28 27.42 12.96
CA LEU A 482 45.84 27.96 11.73
C LEU A 482 44.75 28.56 10.83
N GLU A 483 43.56 27.98 10.82
CA GLU A 483 42.45 28.42 9.98
C GLU A 483 41.10 28.00 10.57
N GLY A 484 40.04 28.80 10.40
CA GLY A 484 38.71 28.60 10.96
C GLY A 484 38.50 29.27 12.33
N PRO A 485 37.50 28.91 13.10
CA PRO A 485 36.49 27.87 12.83
C PRO A 485 35.49 28.26 11.74
N TYR A 486 35.25 27.38 10.77
CA TYR A 486 34.15 27.50 9.83
C TYR A 486 32.95 26.75 10.39
N ILE A 487 31.87 27.48 10.64
CA ILE A 487 30.61 26.89 11.17
C ILE A 487 29.63 26.69 10.04
N ILE A 488 29.29 25.43 9.77
CA ILE A 488 28.28 25.04 8.80
C ILE A 488 27.07 24.50 9.59
N THR A 489 25.89 25.06 9.37
CA THR A 489 24.66 24.61 10.03
C THR A 489 23.57 24.34 9.02
N ARG A 490 22.73 23.34 9.30
CA ARG A 490 21.50 23.04 8.57
C ARG A 490 20.41 22.70 9.56
N GLY A 491 19.23 23.38 9.44
CA GLY A 491 18.07 23.13 10.28
C GLY A 491 18.21 23.57 11.74
N PHE A 492 19.38 24.08 12.18
CA PHE A 492 19.61 24.51 13.56
C PHE A 492 19.23 25.99 13.76
N VAL A 493 19.82 26.89 12.94
CA VAL A 493 19.52 28.33 12.96
C VAL A 493 19.53 28.90 11.54
N TYR A 494 18.77 29.99 11.33
CA TYR A 494 18.81 30.72 10.07
C TYR A 494 20.03 31.69 10.11
N ILE A 495 21.09 31.35 9.38
CA ILE A 495 22.40 31.98 9.46
C ILE A 495 22.32 33.52 9.29
N ARG A 496 21.48 34.01 8.36
CA ARG A 496 21.35 35.45 8.07
C ARG A 496 20.77 36.28 9.23
N GLU A 497 20.04 35.64 10.15
CA GLU A 497 19.44 36.30 11.33
C GLU A 497 20.14 35.91 12.63
N SER A 498 21.23 35.13 12.54
CA SER A 498 21.92 34.55 13.70
C SER A 498 23.43 34.83 13.66
N GLU A 499 23.87 35.89 13.00
CA GLU A 499 25.29 36.24 12.85
C GLU A 499 25.98 36.42 14.21
N ASP A 500 25.30 37.04 15.17
CA ASP A 500 25.84 37.25 16.53
C ASP A 500 26.03 35.91 17.26
N LEU A 501 25.08 34.94 17.11
CA LEU A 501 25.18 33.63 17.71
C LEU A 501 26.36 32.85 17.11
N ILE A 502 26.50 32.87 15.80
CA ILE A 502 27.62 32.22 15.09
C ILE A 502 28.96 32.82 15.47
N ALA A 503 29.03 34.14 15.61
CA ALA A 503 30.24 34.83 16.09
C ALA A 503 30.63 34.45 17.53
N GLN A 504 29.64 34.41 18.44
CA GLN A 504 29.84 33.97 19.81
C GLN A 504 30.29 32.50 19.88
N ALA A 505 29.63 31.62 19.10
CA ALA A 505 30.02 30.21 18.99
C ALA A 505 31.46 30.06 18.48
N SER A 506 31.82 30.80 17.45
CA SER A 506 33.20 30.82 16.92
C SER A 506 34.23 31.24 17.96
N GLN A 507 33.94 32.28 18.76
CA GLN A 507 34.84 32.73 19.83
C GLN A 507 34.97 31.64 20.92
N HIS A 508 33.86 31.05 21.36
CA HIS A 508 33.88 29.96 22.36
C HIS A 508 34.70 28.76 21.88
N ILE A 509 34.59 28.39 20.60
CA ILE A 509 35.37 27.29 20.01
C ILE A 509 36.86 27.61 20.04
N LEU A 510 37.26 28.83 19.63
CA LEU A 510 38.64 29.29 19.69
C LEU A 510 39.19 29.26 21.12
N ASP A 511 38.42 29.79 22.07
CA ASP A 511 38.80 29.82 23.49
C ASP A 511 38.95 28.36 24.04
N ALA A 512 38.07 27.47 23.65
CA ALA A 512 38.11 26.06 24.08
C ALA A 512 39.33 25.32 23.51
N VAL A 513 39.71 25.58 22.27
CA VAL A 513 40.87 24.98 21.62
C VAL A 513 42.16 25.53 22.23
N GLN A 514 42.25 26.85 22.49
CA GLN A 514 43.41 27.49 23.07
C GLN A 514 43.65 27.14 24.55
N HIS A 515 42.59 26.91 25.33
CA HIS A 515 42.70 26.57 26.77
C HIS A 515 42.68 25.06 27.02
N GLY A 516 42.30 24.22 26.04
CA GLY A 516 42.28 22.78 26.10
C GLY A 516 43.62 22.19 25.61
N GLY A 517 44.75 22.44 26.29
CA GLY A 517 46.08 21.93 25.88
C GLY A 517 46.12 20.42 25.55
N PRO A 518 47.11 19.92 24.84
CA PRO A 518 47.12 18.61 24.20
C PRO A 518 47.00 17.48 25.23
N ARG A 519 45.80 16.99 25.41
CA ARG A 519 45.61 15.63 26.01
C ARG A 519 46.02 14.61 24.96
N SER A 520 47.19 14.00 25.21
CA SER A 520 47.78 12.94 24.41
C SER A 520 46.71 12.03 23.80
N ALA A 521 46.62 12.01 22.47
CA ALA A 521 45.86 11.02 21.74
C ALA A 521 46.42 9.64 22.06
N ARG A 522 45.79 8.90 23.01
CA ARG A 522 46.00 7.46 23.12
C ARG A 522 45.45 6.84 21.83
N ARG A 523 46.36 6.38 20.96
CA ARG A 523 46.03 5.48 19.85
C ARG A 523 45.35 4.25 20.44
N PRO A 524 44.16 3.88 19.98
CA PRO A 524 43.65 2.53 20.27
C PRO A 524 44.56 1.53 19.54
N GLY A 525 45.09 0.57 20.27
CA GLY A 525 45.82 -0.57 19.72
C GLY A 525 44.90 -1.59 19.09
#